data_1361950180984953f10b157b185d78e0
#
_entry.id   1361950180984953f10b157b185d78e0
#
_cell.length_a   1.000
_cell.length_b   1.000
_cell.length_c   1.000
_cell.angle_alpha   90.00
_cell.angle_beta   90.00
_cell.angle_gamma   90.00
#
_symmetry.space_group_name_H-M   'P 1'
#
loop_
_entity.id
_entity.type
_entity.pdbx_description
1 polymer ?
#
loop_
_entity_poly.entity_id
_entity_poly.type
_entity_poly.pdbx_seq_one_letter_code
_entity_poly.pdbx_strand_id
1 'polypeptide(L)'
;GIGMSREDAEKAILRHATSKIVQVDDLQAIATLGFRGEALPSIASVSRFNLQTRQAGAELGTEIKITGGKTTEIGVAGCNLGTTIRVEDLFFNTPARKKFLKTNNTESGRINEFIIKLAISHPEIAFKLINNNKSSLATPGRGDLKETLQSLYGASVGQSLLPLEFEDEDIKLWGFVSKPSAIRSSRSWQTFIVNGRIIASRAIAKAIDNAYHALIPKSGYPLIALNIEVPQHTIDVNVHPQKTEMKFEDESRIFKAVYKAVLDAVRPKGQAGQLGQLAAQADHVQQHVEKGLQELNFGQPVMNFPLREEKPAMTWQEGTTALAQDKSVKSVQSVVDEEEKLPTAGMIPIGQVDDTYIIAQDGDSLYIVDQHAAHERVLFDRFSAQAEHIPSQQLLVHLILDFSTHESQIIEENLELLAGLGFGLEPSGPNQFRLMEVPADVPSSQAEEFIREVLASMEELHRPTAAELRQAVLATTACKAAIKAGFKLNYRQMEILLQELNDTAMPYTCPHGRPTIIKFSSDELAKMFKRTGF
;
A
#
# COMPACT_ATOMS: atom_id res chain seq x y z
N GLY A 1 14.85 25.63 -15.60
CA GLY A 1 16.27 25.29 -15.77
C GLY A 1 17.04 26.37 -16.50
N ILE A 2 18.36 26.34 -16.40
CA ILE A 2 19.26 27.35 -17.01
C ILE A 2 19.42 27.18 -18.52
N GLY A 3 18.92 26.09 -19.10
CA GLY A 3 19.18 25.71 -20.49
C GLY A 3 20.57 25.09 -20.68
N MET A 4 20.89 24.75 -21.94
CA MET A 4 22.15 24.15 -22.34
C MET A 4 22.72 24.92 -23.53
N SER A 5 24.06 24.96 -23.64
CA SER A 5 24.74 25.37 -24.87
C SER A 5 24.50 24.34 -25.97
N ARG A 6 24.82 24.66 -27.23
CA ARG A 6 24.73 23.70 -28.33
C ARG A 6 25.58 22.46 -28.06
N GLU A 7 26.83 22.69 -27.64
CA GLU A 7 27.77 21.61 -27.32
C GLU A 7 27.29 20.72 -26.19
N ASP A 8 26.71 21.31 -25.12
CA ASP A 8 26.16 20.56 -24.00
C ASP A 8 24.91 19.78 -24.40
N ALA A 9 24.05 20.35 -25.26
CA ALA A 9 22.88 19.68 -25.78
C ALA A 9 23.25 18.46 -26.65
N GLU A 10 24.26 18.58 -27.50
CA GLU A 10 24.81 17.49 -28.31
C GLU A 10 25.46 16.40 -27.43
N LYS A 11 26.15 16.78 -26.34
CA LYS A 11 26.69 15.81 -25.35
C LYS A 11 25.61 15.14 -24.53
N ALA A 12 24.55 15.86 -24.17
CA ALA A 12 23.47 15.33 -23.30
C ALA A 12 22.71 14.12 -23.89
N ILE A 13 22.75 13.94 -25.21
CA ILE A 13 22.16 12.81 -25.92
C ILE A 13 23.13 11.63 -26.15
N LEU A 14 24.39 11.76 -25.77
CA LEU A 14 25.39 10.70 -25.85
C LEU A 14 25.33 9.82 -24.60
N ARG A 15 25.53 8.50 -24.79
CA ARG A 15 25.62 7.56 -23.66
C ARG A 15 26.85 7.85 -22.82
N HIS A 16 26.69 7.75 -21.51
CA HIS A 16 27.76 7.96 -20.52
C HIS A 16 28.31 9.39 -20.46
N ALA A 17 27.68 10.33 -21.16
CA ALA A 17 28.06 11.74 -21.06
C ALA A 17 27.30 12.36 -19.85
N THR A 18 28.04 12.79 -18.85
CA THR A 18 27.50 13.45 -17.66
C THR A 18 28.40 14.59 -17.22
N SER A 19 27.79 15.71 -16.82
CA SER A 19 28.49 16.85 -16.20
C SER A 19 28.56 16.72 -14.66
N LYS A 20 28.09 15.62 -14.09
CA LYS A 20 27.80 15.47 -12.65
C LYS A 20 28.80 14.57 -11.94
N ILE A 21 29.60 13.80 -12.66
CA ILE A 21 30.64 12.92 -12.13
C ILE A 21 31.90 13.13 -12.95
N VAL A 22 32.99 13.49 -12.29
CA VAL A 22 34.32 13.70 -12.91
C VAL A 22 35.32 12.69 -12.35
N GLN A 23 35.17 12.32 -11.05
CA GLN A 23 36.07 11.40 -10.35
C GLN A 23 35.29 10.25 -9.72
N VAL A 24 35.97 9.14 -9.38
CA VAL A 24 35.37 7.95 -8.77
C VAL A 24 34.77 8.28 -7.41
N ASP A 25 35.36 9.19 -6.67
CA ASP A 25 34.92 9.63 -5.36
C ASP A 25 33.58 10.40 -5.42
N ASP A 26 33.26 11.04 -6.56
CA ASP A 26 31.94 11.67 -6.76
C ASP A 26 30.79 10.67 -6.72
N LEU A 27 31.06 9.38 -6.96
CA LEU A 27 30.06 8.31 -6.86
C LEU A 27 29.57 8.10 -5.42
N GLN A 28 30.39 8.42 -4.43
CA GLN A 28 30.03 8.32 -3.01
C GLN A 28 29.26 9.56 -2.52
N ALA A 29 29.41 10.70 -3.22
CA ALA A 29 28.84 12.00 -2.85
C ALA A 29 27.73 12.50 -3.81
N ILE A 30 26.96 11.59 -4.42
CA ILE A 30 25.97 11.95 -5.44
C ILE A 30 24.78 12.70 -4.80
N ALA A 31 24.74 14.00 -5.00
CA ALA A 31 23.62 14.86 -4.57
C ALA A 31 22.53 15.05 -5.64
N THR A 32 22.71 14.54 -6.87
CA THR A 32 21.78 14.75 -7.99
C THR A 32 20.94 13.51 -8.29
N LEU A 33 19.69 13.69 -8.76
CA LEU A 33 18.79 12.57 -9.12
C LEU A 33 19.36 11.70 -10.25
N GLY A 34 19.96 12.32 -11.28
CA GLY A 34 20.59 11.62 -12.39
C GLY A 34 22.09 11.89 -12.45
N PHE A 35 22.92 10.85 -12.68
CA PHE A 35 24.37 10.98 -12.73
C PHE A 35 25.06 10.10 -13.80
N ARG A 36 24.39 9.06 -14.33
CA ARG A 36 24.98 8.10 -15.28
C ARG A 36 25.05 8.57 -16.73
N GLY A 37 24.37 9.69 -17.09
CA GLY A 37 24.32 10.15 -18.48
C GLY A 37 23.62 9.17 -19.44
N GLU A 38 22.66 8.38 -18.95
CA GLU A 38 22.00 7.33 -19.74
C GLU A 38 20.51 7.58 -19.98
N ALA A 39 19.86 8.46 -19.20
CA ALA A 39 18.41 8.63 -19.24
C ALA A 39 17.93 9.18 -20.60
N LEU A 40 18.45 10.32 -21.05
CA LEU A 40 18.05 10.93 -22.31
C LEU A 40 18.36 10.04 -23.53
N PRO A 41 19.57 9.45 -23.67
CA PRO A 41 19.86 8.53 -24.76
C PRO A 41 18.95 7.30 -24.77
N SER A 42 18.61 6.76 -23.60
CA SER A 42 17.72 5.58 -23.48
C SER A 42 16.30 5.91 -23.94
N ILE A 43 15.75 7.08 -23.55
CA ILE A 43 14.43 7.55 -23.98
C ILE A 43 14.45 7.82 -25.50
N ALA A 44 15.46 8.53 -26.01
CA ALA A 44 15.58 8.85 -27.42
C ALA A 44 15.72 7.62 -28.32
N SER A 45 16.31 6.52 -27.79
CA SER A 45 16.48 5.27 -28.56
C SER A 45 15.16 4.53 -28.85
N VAL A 46 14.09 4.81 -28.09
CA VAL A 46 12.81 4.11 -28.21
C VAL A 46 11.63 5.03 -28.51
N SER A 47 11.88 6.25 -28.92
CA SER A 47 10.85 7.27 -29.16
C SER A 47 11.19 8.18 -30.34
N ARG A 48 10.24 9.05 -30.69
CA ARG A 48 10.50 10.28 -31.45
C ARG A 48 10.77 11.37 -30.42
N PHE A 49 12.02 11.78 -30.33
CA PHE A 49 12.53 12.66 -29.30
C PHE A 49 12.92 14.01 -29.90
N ASN A 50 12.42 15.10 -29.30
CA ASN A 50 12.79 16.46 -29.66
C ASN A 50 13.24 17.22 -28.41
N LEU A 51 14.41 17.81 -28.47
CA LEU A 51 14.97 18.63 -27.39
C LEU A 51 15.19 20.04 -27.95
N GLN A 52 14.62 21.04 -27.28
CA GLN A 52 14.85 22.46 -27.53
C GLN A 52 15.41 23.10 -26.27
N THR A 53 16.52 23.84 -26.39
CA THR A 53 17.17 24.43 -25.22
C THR A 53 17.84 25.76 -25.55
N ARG A 54 17.78 26.69 -24.58
CA ARG A 54 18.44 27.99 -24.68
C ARG A 54 18.97 28.47 -23.34
N GLN A 55 20.21 28.90 -23.30
CA GLN A 55 20.81 29.53 -22.11
C GLN A 55 20.50 31.03 -22.04
N ALA A 56 20.60 31.59 -20.83
CA ALA A 56 20.54 33.03 -20.63
C ALA A 56 21.67 33.72 -21.42
N GLY A 57 21.33 34.82 -22.13
CA GLY A 57 22.28 35.56 -22.97
C GLY A 57 22.43 35.03 -24.39
N ALA A 58 21.90 33.87 -24.73
CA ALA A 58 21.86 33.39 -26.12
C ALA A 58 20.65 33.96 -26.86
N GLU A 59 20.82 34.52 -28.05
CA GLU A 59 19.70 35.02 -28.88
C GLU A 59 18.84 33.90 -29.43
N LEU A 60 19.46 32.81 -29.84
CA LEU A 60 18.81 31.63 -30.42
C LEU A 60 19.11 30.39 -29.60
N GLY A 61 18.17 29.45 -29.59
CA GLY A 61 18.34 28.14 -28.96
C GLY A 61 18.77 27.07 -29.94
N THR A 62 19.04 25.89 -29.44
CA THR A 62 19.39 24.69 -30.20
C THR A 62 18.22 23.70 -30.18
N GLU A 63 17.88 23.14 -31.33
CA GLU A 63 16.94 22.03 -31.49
C GLU A 63 17.65 20.77 -31.95
N ILE A 64 17.35 19.63 -31.31
CA ILE A 64 17.87 18.32 -31.67
C ILE A 64 16.68 17.35 -31.80
N LYS A 65 16.55 16.72 -32.98
CA LYS A 65 15.54 15.69 -33.26
C LYS A 65 16.18 14.32 -33.40
N ILE A 66 15.63 13.34 -32.73
CA ILE A 66 16.12 11.96 -32.73
C ILE A 66 14.94 11.03 -32.97
N THR A 67 15.11 10.06 -33.87
CA THR A 67 14.08 9.04 -34.13
C THR A 67 14.70 7.65 -33.96
N GLY A 68 14.23 6.89 -32.96
CA GLY A 68 14.70 5.54 -32.70
C GLY A 68 16.21 5.45 -32.44
N GLY A 69 16.79 6.45 -31.75
CA GLY A 69 18.20 6.53 -31.42
C GLY A 69 19.11 7.12 -32.53
N LYS A 70 18.53 7.50 -33.67
CA LYS A 70 19.29 8.16 -34.76
C LYS A 70 18.96 9.64 -34.76
N THR A 71 19.99 10.50 -34.64
CA THR A 71 19.83 11.93 -34.78
C THR A 71 19.44 12.25 -36.23
N THR A 72 18.30 12.89 -36.40
CA THR A 72 17.74 13.24 -37.72
C THR A 72 18.02 14.66 -38.08
N GLU A 73 18.09 15.57 -37.12
CA GLU A 73 18.27 16.98 -37.33
C GLU A 73 18.93 17.64 -36.11
N ILE A 74 19.87 18.58 -36.36
CA ILE A 74 20.40 19.52 -35.37
C ILE A 74 20.36 20.89 -36.00
N GLY A 75 19.60 21.78 -35.39
CA GLY A 75 19.35 23.11 -35.94
C GLY A 75 19.28 24.20 -34.87
N VAL A 76 19.02 25.40 -35.35
CA VAL A 76 18.76 26.57 -34.52
C VAL A 76 17.25 26.73 -34.36
N ALA A 77 16.79 27.05 -33.18
CA ALA A 77 15.35 27.22 -32.89
C ALA A 77 15.09 28.44 -32.01
N GLY A 78 13.97 29.12 -32.30
CA GLY A 78 13.42 30.12 -31.38
C GLY A 78 12.70 29.41 -30.26
N CYS A 79 13.26 29.40 -29.05
CA CYS A 79 12.65 28.76 -27.88
C CYS A 79 12.86 29.60 -26.61
N ASN A 80 12.04 29.31 -25.59
CA ASN A 80 12.15 29.96 -24.29
C ASN A 80 13.44 29.60 -23.58
N LEU A 81 13.85 30.44 -22.62
CA LEU A 81 14.93 30.13 -21.70
C LEU A 81 14.66 28.82 -20.98
N GLY A 82 15.65 27.94 -20.89
CA GLY A 82 15.56 26.62 -20.28
C GLY A 82 15.57 25.51 -21.31
N THR A 83 14.97 24.37 -20.99
CA THR A 83 14.94 23.18 -21.86
C THR A 83 13.52 22.64 -21.97
N THR A 84 13.10 22.37 -23.19
CA THR A 84 11.84 21.68 -23.53
C THR A 84 12.18 20.35 -24.19
N ILE A 85 11.63 19.27 -23.66
CA ILE A 85 11.78 17.92 -24.21
C ILE A 85 10.41 17.40 -24.59
N ARG A 86 10.27 16.92 -25.84
CA ARG A 86 9.08 16.24 -26.34
C ARG A 86 9.42 14.81 -26.66
N VAL A 87 8.64 13.89 -26.14
CA VAL A 87 8.78 12.45 -26.36
C VAL A 87 7.46 11.94 -26.95
N GLU A 88 7.51 11.51 -28.20
CA GLU A 88 6.34 11.03 -28.94
C GLU A 88 6.52 9.58 -29.35
N ASP A 89 5.44 8.86 -29.56
CA ASP A 89 5.41 7.46 -30.02
C ASP A 89 6.33 6.53 -29.21
N LEU A 90 6.28 6.63 -27.87
CA LEU A 90 7.12 5.81 -26.99
C LEU A 90 6.98 4.31 -27.32
N PHE A 91 8.11 3.62 -27.48
CA PHE A 91 8.22 2.21 -27.86
C PHE A 91 7.73 1.86 -29.27
N PHE A 92 7.66 2.83 -30.20
CA PHE A 92 7.23 2.54 -31.58
C PHE A 92 8.10 1.47 -32.29
N ASN A 93 9.40 1.43 -31.97
CA ASN A 93 10.39 0.50 -32.53
C ASN A 93 10.67 -0.70 -31.63
N THR A 94 9.96 -0.85 -30.50
CA THR A 94 10.10 -1.95 -29.55
C THR A 94 8.74 -2.53 -29.17
N PRO A 95 8.06 -3.28 -30.09
CA PRO A 95 6.69 -3.74 -29.89
C PRO A 95 6.49 -4.59 -28.62
N ALA A 96 7.50 -5.40 -28.25
CA ALA A 96 7.46 -6.18 -27.02
C ALA A 96 7.30 -5.28 -25.78
N ARG A 97 8.11 -4.20 -25.69
CA ARG A 97 8.00 -3.24 -24.57
C ARG A 97 6.66 -2.50 -24.59
N LYS A 98 6.16 -2.14 -25.78
CA LYS A 98 4.85 -1.47 -25.91
C LYS A 98 3.71 -2.31 -25.36
N LYS A 99 3.77 -3.64 -25.48
CA LYS A 99 2.78 -4.57 -24.92
C LYS A 99 2.78 -4.62 -23.38
N PHE A 100 3.88 -4.24 -22.73
CA PHE A 100 3.97 -4.19 -21.26
C PHE A 100 3.41 -2.91 -20.65
N LEU A 101 3.13 -1.88 -21.45
CA LEU A 101 2.42 -0.70 -20.97
C LEU A 101 1.04 -1.10 -20.46
N LYS A 102 0.69 -0.56 -19.31
CA LYS A 102 -0.65 -0.72 -18.73
C LYS A 102 -1.68 0.14 -19.48
N THR A 103 -2.89 0.23 -18.96
CA THR A 103 -3.88 1.16 -19.51
C THR A 103 -3.40 2.60 -19.35
N ASN A 104 -3.90 3.51 -20.19
CA ASN A 104 -3.54 4.93 -20.11
C ASN A 104 -3.82 5.51 -18.72
N ASN A 105 -4.88 5.07 -18.08
CA ASN A 105 -5.28 5.51 -16.75
C ASN A 105 -4.30 5.03 -15.67
N THR A 106 -3.92 3.75 -15.71
CA THR A 106 -2.91 3.21 -14.79
C THR A 106 -1.55 3.91 -14.95
N GLU A 107 -1.12 4.17 -16.19
CA GLU A 107 0.14 4.89 -16.43
C GLU A 107 0.04 6.35 -15.98
N SER A 108 -1.10 7.02 -16.24
CA SER A 108 -1.37 8.38 -15.75
C SER A 108 -1.36 8.45 -14.23
N GLY A 109 -1.97 7.49 -13.54
CA GLY A 109 -1.97 7.40 -12.08
C GLY A 109 -0.56 7.30 -11.51
N ARG A 110 0.29 6.43 -12.09
CA ARG A 110 1.69 6.29 -11.69
C ARG A 110 2.52 7.54 -11.95
N ILE A 111 2.27 8.21 -13.08
CA ILE A 111 2.93 9.49 -13.40
C ILE A 111 2.53 10.55 -12.36
N ASN A 112 1.22 10.65 -12.05
CA ASN A 112 0.73 11.57 -11.01
C ASN A 112 1.40 11.29 -9.66
N GLU A 113 1.40 10.06 -9.18
CA GLU A 113 2.04 9.67 -7.92
C GLU A 113 3.53 10.04 -7.89
N PHE A 114 4.24 9.76 -8.97
CA PHE A 114 5.65 10.09 -9.06
C PHE A 114 5.91 11.61 -9.02
N ILE A 115 5.12 12.39 -9.75
CA ILE A 115 5.23 13.87 -9.75
C ILE A 115 4.85 14.45 -8.39
N ILE A 116 3.84 13.90 -7.71
CA ILE A 116 3.49 14.29 -6.33
C ILE A 116 4.68 14.09 -5.41
N LYS A 117 5.33 12.93 -5.43
CA LYS A 117 6.50 12.64 -4.59
C LYS A 117 7.68 13.55 -4.92
N LEU A 118 7.90 13.86 -6.22
CA LEU A 118 8.91 14.85 -6.62
C LEU A 118 8.60 16.25 -6.10
N ALA A 119 7.34 16.69 -6.17
CA ALA A 119 6.95 18.00 -5.68
C ALA A 119 7.10 18.11 -4.14
N ILE A 120 6.82 17.02 -3.41
CA ILE A 120 7.03 16.94 -1.95
C ILE A 120 8.53 16.98 -1.62
N SER A 121 9.38 16.34 -2.41
CA SER A 121 10.82 16.32 -2.18
C SER A 121 11.52 17.63 -2.59
N HIS A 122 10.88 18.44 -3.44
CA HIS A 122 11.39 19.71 -3.95
C HIS A 122 10.35 20.82 -3.86
N PRO A 123 9.95 21.24 -2.66
CA PRO A 123 8.94 22.28 -2.48
C PRO A 123 9.36 23.66 -3.03
N GLU A 124 10.64 23.87 -3.29
CA GLU A 124 11.21 25.06 -3.91
C GLU A 124 10.98 25.11 -5.44
N ILE A 125 10.52 24.00 -6.05
CA ILE A 125 10.25 23.91 -7.50
C ILE A 125 8.75 23.95 -7.75
N ALA A 126 8.31 24.82 -8.66
CA ALA A 126 6.94 24.82 -9.15
C ALA A 126 6.74 23.68 -10.16
N PHE A 127 5.86 22.76 -9.84
CA PHE A 127 5.44 21.66 -10.72
C PHE A 127 4.07 21.96 -11.31
N LYS A 128 3.88 21.63 -12.58
CA LYS A 128 2.57 21.62 -13.24
C LYS A 128 2.46 20.39 -14.12
N LEU A 129 1.48 19.54 -13.83
CA LEU A 129 1.17 18.36 -14.63
C LEU A 129 -0.13 18.59 -15.40
N ILE A 130 -0.11 18.37 -16.72
CA ILE A 130 -1.26 18.44 -17.59
C ILE A 130 -1.48 17.06 -18.19
N ASN A 131 -2.65 16.51 -18.00
CA ASN A 131 -3.09 15.23 -18.56
C ASN A 131 -4.30 15.47 -19.47
N ASN A 132 -4.23 15.05 -20.75
CA ASN A 132 -5.31 15.24 -21.73
C ASN A 132 -5.89 16.68 -21.74
N ASN A 133 -5.01 17.67 -21.75
CA ASN A 133 -5.35 19.12 -21.71
C ASN A 133 -6.02 19.61 -20.42
N LYS A 134 -6.16 18.76 -19.40
CA LYS A 134 -6.63 19.17 -18.07
C LYS A 134 -5.42 19.30 -17.12
N SER A 135 -5.41 20.36 -16.29
CA SER A 135 -4.38 20.50 -15.23
C SER A 135 -4.70 19.52 -14.11
N SER A 136 -3.85 18.49 -13.96
CA SER A 136 -4.00 17.48 -12.89
C SER A 136 -3.35 17.91 -11.60
N LEU A 137 -2.27 18.70 -11.66
CA LEU A 137 -1.47 19.08 -10.50
C LEU A 137 -0.78 20.42 -10.77
N ALA A 138 -0.71 21.26 -9.74
CA ALA A 138 0.08 22.49 -9.76
C ALA A 138 0.58 22.79 -8.33
N THR A 139 1.89 23.10 -8.18
CA THR A 139 2.49 23.52 -6.91
C THR A 139 3.13 24.90 -7.04
N PRO A 140 3.18 25.70 -5.96
CA PRO A 140 3.65 27.08 -6.00
C PRO A 140 5.17 27.22 -6.16
N GLY A 141 5.97 26.24 -5.69
CA GLY A 141 7.44 26.30 -5.76
C GLY A 141 8.07 27.36 -4.86
N ARG A 142 7.52 27.59 -3.68
CA ARG A 142 8.00 28.64 -2.75
C ARG A 142 8.91 28.13 -1.61
N GLY A 143 9.21 26.84 -1.60
CA GLY A 143 10.03 26.20 -0.56
C GLY A 143 9.24 25.84 0.70
N ASP A 144 7.94 26.11 0.77
CA ASP A 144 7.08 25.70 1.88
C ASP A 144 6.48 24.33 1.63
N LEU A 145 6.94 23.32 2.39
CA LEU A 145 6.44 21.94 2.29
C LEU A 145 4.95 21.84 2.68
N LYS A 146 4.50 22.64 3.68
CA LYS A 146 3.09 22.61 4.08
C LYS A 146 2.18 23.19 3.00
N GLU A 147 2.58 24.32 2.39
CA GLU A 147 1.85 24.91 1.26
C GLU A 147 1.82 23.95 0.06
N THR A 148 2.93 23.26 -0.19
CA THR A 148 3.03 22.24 -1.23
C THR A 148 2.06 21.09 -0.97
N LEU A 149 2.04 20.52 0.26
CA LEU A 149 1.10 19.46 0.64
C LEU A 149 -0.37 19.90 0.54
N GLN A 150 -0.68 21.14 0.89
CA GLN A 150 -2.02 21.71 0.73
C GLN A 150 -2.43 21.84 -0.75
N SER A 151 -1.50 22.23 -1.61
CA SER A 151 -1.74 22.34 -3.05
C SER A 151 -1.98 20.98 -3.71
N LEU A 152 -1.33 19.93 -3.20
CA LEU A 152 -1.41 18.57 -3.72
C LEU A 152 -2.64 17.80 -3.22
N TYR A 153 -2.98 17.99 -1.95
CA TYR A 153 -3.95 17.12 -1.24
C TYR A 153 -5.19 17.88 -0.73
N GLY A 154 -5.27 19.18 -0.99
CA GLY A 154 -6.38 20.01 -0.57
C GLY A 154 -6.15 20.75 0.77
N ALA A 155 -6.90 21.84 0.96
CA ALA A 155 -6.75 22.72 2.13
C ALA A 155 -7.14 22.03 3.45
N SER A 156 -8.11 21.13 3.43
CA SER A 156 -8.54 20.34 4.59
C SER A 156 -7.42 19.46 5.15
N VAL A 157 -6.62 18.87 4.28
CA VAL A 157 -5.44 18.08 4.66
C VAL A 157 -4.44 18.94 5.41
N GLY A 158 -4.21 20.19 4.95
CA GLY A 158 -3.28 21.11 5.62
C GLY A 158 -3.63 21.42 7.07
N GLN A 159 -4.91 21.40 7.45
CA GLN A 159 -5.38 21.58 8.82
C GLN A 159 -5.15 20.36 9.72
N SER A 160 -5.04 19.20 9.09
CA SER A 160 -4.78 17.93 9.77
C SER A 160 -3.29 17.62 9.95
N LEU A 161 -2.38 18.41 9.35
CA LEU A 161 -0.95 18.19 9.41
C LEU A 161 -0.35 18.68 10.74
N LEU A 162 0.46 17.84 11.33
CA LEU A 162 1.28 18.11 12.51
C LEU A 162 2.75 18.20 12.07
N PRO A 163 3.49 19.24 12.48
CA PRO A 163 4.92 19.30 12.20
C PRO A 163 5.66 18.22 12.99
N LEU A 164 6.66 17.64 12.36
CA LEU A 164 7.56 16.64 12.93
C LEU A 164 8.98 17.19 12.83
N GLU A 165 9.68 17.23 13.93
CA GLU A 165 11.09 17.61 14.03
C GLU A 165 11.77 16.70 15.06
N PHE A 166 12.94 16.18 14.71
CA PHE A 166 13.76 15.36 15.59
C PHE A 166 15.23 15.47 15.16
N GLU A 167 16.11 15.63 16.11
CA GLU A 167 17.55 15.71 15.87
C GLU A 167 18.27 14.89 16.94
N ASP A 168 19.18 14.03 16.52
CA ASP A 168 20.02 13.20 17.37
C ASP A 168 21.36 12.98 16.69
N GLU A 169 22.45 13.44 17.31
CA GLU A 169 23.85 13.35 16.84
C GLU A 169 24.02 13.52 15.31
N ASP A 170 23.76 12.43 14.56
CA ASP A 170 23.96 12.33 13.11
C ASP A 170 22.66 12.18 12.31
N ILE A 171 21.49 12.13 12.97
CA ILE A 171 20.19 11.94 12.33
C ILE A 171 19.35 13.17 12.52
N LYS A 172 18.92 13.79 11.41
CA LYS A 172 17.96 14.87 11.44
C LYS A 172 16.71 14.47 10.66
N LEU A 173 15.56 14.61 11.33
CA LEU A 173 14.24 14.31 10.76
C LEU A 173 13.39 15.56 10.79
N TRP A 174 12.71 15.88 9.69
CA TRP A 174 11.70 16.93 9.66
C TRP A 174 10.64 16.67 8.61
N GLY A 175 9.49 17.28 8.78
CA GLY A 175 8.38 17.15 7.85
C GLY A 175 7.03 17.28 8.50
N PHE A 176 6.05 16.56 7.98
CA PHE A 176 4.68 16.58 8.45
C PHE A 176 4.08 15.18 8.53
N VAL A 177 3.24 14.97 9.54
CA VAL A 177 2.40 13.78 9.70
C VAL A 177 0.95 14.19 9.89
N SER A 178 -0.02 13.38 9.51
CA SER A 178 -1.43 13.69 9.74
C SER A 178 -1.86 13.35 11.18
N LYS A 179 -2.86 14.07 11.68
CA LYS A 179 -3.55 13.69 12.92
C LYS A 179 -4.14 12.29 12.80
N PRO A 180 -4.28 11.53 13.90
CA PRO A 180 -4.92 10.22 13.89
C PRO A 180 -6.36 10.20 13.33
N SER A 181 -7.05 11.34 13.38
CA SER A 181 -8.39 11.50 12.79
C SER A 181 -8.40 11.65 11.26
N ALA A 182 -7.25 11.84 10.62
CA ALA A 182 -7.11 12.08 9.18
C ALA A 182 -6.26 10.97 8.53
N ILE A 183 -6.77 9.75 8.60
CA ILE A 183 -6.15 8.55 8.01
C ILE A 183 -6.55 8.37 6.54
N ARG A 184 -5.78 7.55 5.83
CA ARG A 184 -6.00 7.16 4.43
C ARG A 184 -6.05 5.64 4.31
N SER A 185 -6.67 5.17 3.23
CA SER A 185 -6.77 3.74 2.93
C SER A 185 -5.50 3.15 2.32
N SER A 186 -4.65 3.99 1.72
CA SER A 186 -3.45 3.57 0.99
C SER A 186 -2.18 4.20 1.55
N ARG A 187 -1.06 3.46 1.43
CA ARG A 187 0.30 3.96 1.73
C ARG A 187 0.85 4.91 0.66
N SER A 188 0.16 5.12 -0.45
CA SER A 188 0.57 6.06 -1.50
C SER A 188 0.76 7.49 -0.99
N TRP A 189 0.12 7.83 0.15
CA TRP A 189 0.22 9.12 0.83
C TRP A 189 1.45 9.24 1.76
N GLN A 190 2.32 8.23 1.75
CA GLN A 190 3.56 8.22 2.51
C GLN A 190 4.74 8.50 1.58
N THR A 191 5.47 9.58 1.85
CA THR A 191 6.67 9.95 1.11
C THR A 191 7.85 10.05 2.06
N PHE A 192 8.87 9.25 1.81
CA PHE A 192 10.12 9.23 2.58
C PHE A 192 11.24 9.76 1.70
N ILE A 193 11.98 10.73 2.22
CA ILE A 193 13.05 11.42 1.50
C ILE A 193 14.32 11.29 2.37
N VAL A 194 15.35 10.64 1.86
CA VAL A 194 16.63 10.47 2.54
C VAL A 194 17.70 11.18 1.74
N ASN A 195 18.36 12.17 2.35
CA ASN A 195 19.38 13.01 1.69
C ASN A 195 18.90 13.53 0.32
N GLY A 196 17.64 14.02 0.24
CA GLY A 196 17.02 14.54 -0.98
C GLY A 196 16.53 13.48 -1.98
N ARG A 197 16.57 12.19 -1.64
CA ARG A 197 16.10 11.08 -2.51
C ARG A 197 14.83 10.46 -1.98
N ILE A 198 13.86 10.28 -2.86
CA ILE A 198 12.63 9.55 -2.55
C ILE A 198 12.96 8.07 -2.47
N ILE A 199 12.63 7.43 -1.35
CA ILE A 199 12.88 6.01 -1.11
C ILE A 199 11.63 5.28 -0.66
N ALA A 200 11.63 3.96 -0.86
CA ALA A 200 10.74 3.01 -0.20
C ALA A 200 11.54 2.27 0.88
N SER A 201 11.08 2.30 2.13
CA SER A 201 11.72 1.60 3.24
C SER A 201 10.68 0.93 4.13
N ARG A 202 10.80 -0.39 4.24
CA ARG A 202 9.94 -1.18 5.13
C ARG A 202 10.17 -0.85 6.60
N ALA A 203 11.41 -0.57 6.98
CA ALA A 203 11.76 -0.21 8.35
C ALA A 203 11.11 1.11 8.77
N ILE A 204 11.18 2.15 7.91
CA ILE A 204 10.54 3.44 8.16
C ILE A 204 9.03 3.29 8.22
N ALA A 205 8.41 2.60 7.25
CA ALA A 205 6.97 2.36 7.24
C ALA A 205 6.50 1.63 8.51
N LYS A 206 7.24 0.60 8.94
CA LYS A 206 6.91 -0.14 10.17
C LYS A 206 7.08 0.70 11.44
N ALA A 207 8.07 1.60 11.49
CA ALA A 207 8.23 2.53 12.60
C ALA A 207 7.02 3.47 12.74
N ILE A 208 6.52 3.97 11.60
CA ILE A 208 5.31 4.81 11.54
C ILE A 208 4.08 4.03 11.98
N ASP A 209 3.88 2.81 11.44
CA ASP A 209 2.75 1.95 11.81
C ASP A 209 2.74 1.69 13.32
N ASN A 210 3.90 1.39 13.90
CA ASN A 210 4.02 1.17 15.35
C ASN A 210 3.69 2.43 16.16
N ALA A 211 4.11 3.61 15.69
CA ALA A 211 3.80 4.88 16.37
C ALA A 211 2.29 5.21 16.35
N TYR A 212 1.58 4.78 15.31
CA TYR A 212 0.13 4.98 15.17
C TYR A 212 -0.71 3.79 15.65
N HIS A 213 -0.11 2.66 15.99
CA HIS A 213 -0.80 1.37 16.23
C HIS A 213 -1.99 1.47 17.21
N ALA A 214 -1.85 2.26 18.27
CA ALA A 214 -2.92 2.46 19.27
C ALA A 214 -3.89 3.61 18.94
N LEU A 215 -3.63 4.36 17.88
CA LEU A 215 -4.31 5.62 17.56
C LEU A 215 -5.23 5.51 16.35
N ILE A 216 -5.00 4.53 15.46
CA ILE A 216 -5.74 4.36 14.20
C ILE A 216 -6.16 2.90 14.00
N PRO A 217 -7.22 2.62 13.20
CA PRO A 217 -7.59 1.27 12.78
C PRO A 217 -6.46 0.58 12.00
N LYS A 218 -6.44 -0.75 12.00
CA LYS A 218 -5.41 -1.57 11.31
C LYS A 218 -5.35 -1.34 9.79
N SER A 219 -6.46 -0.94 9.17
CA SER A 219 -6.59 -0.64 7.74
C SER A 219 -6.25 0.81 7.37
N GLY A 220 -5.94 1.67 8.36
CA GLY A 220 -5.67 3.08 8.13
C GLY A 220 -4.17 3.40 8.07
N TYR A 221 -3.81 4.35 7.20
CA TYR A 221 -2.44 4.85 7.07
C TYR A 221 -2.40 6.36 7.24
N PRO A 222 -1.45 6.91 8.01
CA PRO A 222 -1.29 8.35 8.08
C PRO A 222 -0.70 8.90 6.78
N LEU A 223 -1.11 10.12 6.41
CA LEU A 223 -0.33 10.91 5.47
C LEU A 223 0.97 11.35 6.16
N ILE A 224 2.09 11.16 5.47
CA ILE A 224 3.39 11.57 5.98
C ILE A 224 4.32 12.02 4.83
N ALA A 225 4.95 13.16 5.03
CA ALA A 225 6.07 13.65 4.24
C ALA A 225 7.27 13.82 5.17
N LEU A 226 8.20 12.87 5.12
CA LEU A 226 9.32 12.77 6.05
C LEU A 226 10.63 12.95 5.33
N ASN A 227 11.39 13.96 5.72
CA ASN A 227 12.78 14.17 5.31
C ASN A 227 13.69 13.61 6.39
N ILE A 228 14.74 12.92 5.96
CA ILE A 228 15.75 12.26 6.79
C ILE A 228 17.13 12.69 6.27
N GLU A 229 17.90 13.35 7.07
CA GLU A 229 19.32 13.60 6.81
C GLU A 229 20.17 12.69 7.69
N VAL A 230 21.09 11.99 7.05
CA VAL A 230 22.07 11.10 7.68
C VAL A 230 23.41 11.24 6.99
N PRO A 231 24.53 10.92 7.64
CA PRO A 231 25.84 10.92 7.01
C PRO A 231 25.88 10.00 5.79
N GLN A 232 26.48 10.45 4.70
CA GLN A 232 26.47 9.70 3.43
C GLN A 232 27.11 8.31 3.52
N HIS A 233 28.11 8.14 4.41
CA HIS A 233 28.78 6.87 4.61
C HIS A 233 27.93 5.79 5.32
N THR A 234 26.81 6.19 5.97
CA THR A 234 25.91 5.26 6.68
C THR A 234 24.80 4.69 5.79
N ILE A 235 24.80 5.05 4.51
CA ILE A 235 23.80 4.62 3.54
C ILE A 235 24.43 4.03 2.29
N ASP A 236 23.87 2.90 1.81
CA ASP A 236 24.16 2.38 0.48
C ASP A 236 22.98 2.61 -0.46
N VAL A 237 23.21 3.43 -1.49
CA VAL A 237 22.21 3.82 -2.51
C VAL A 237 22.22 2.85 -3.70
N ASN A 238 23.23 1.99 -3.83
CA ASN A 238 23.41 1.15 -5.02
C ASN A 238 22.76 -0.23 -4.91
N VAL A 239 21.72 -0.38 -4.09
CA VAL A 239 21.04 -1.65 -3.83
C VAL A 239 20.09 -2.06 -4.98
N HIS A 240 19.42 -1.10 -5.64
CA HIS A 240 18.45 -1.38 -6.70
C HIS A 240 18.70 -0.53 -7.95
N PRO A 241 18.51 -1.06 -9.19
CA PRO A 241 18.72 -0.30 -10.44
C PRO A 241 17.91 1.00 -10.52
N GLN A 242 16.69 1.03 -9.96
CA GLN A 242 15.85 2.21 -9.90
C GLN A 242 16.16 3.14 -8.70
N LYS A 243 17.05 2.73 -7.78
CA LYS A 243 17.44 3.48 -6.58
C LYS A 243 16.29 3.88 -5.67
N THR A 244 15.21 3.14 -5.71
CA THR A 244 14.05 3.32 -4.84
C THR A 244 14.24 2.66 -3.48
N GLU A 245 15.20 1.74 -3.36
CA GLU A 245 15.57 1.08 -2.12
C GLU A 245 16.95 1.54 -1.68
N MET A 246 17.09 1.81 -0.40
CA MET A 246 18.32 2.25 0.25
C MET A 246 18.55 1.36 1.45
N LYS A 247 19.80 0.91 1.64
CA LYS A 247 20.18 0.16 2.81
C LYS A 247 20.88 1.08 3.80
N PHE A 248 20.42 1.10 5.04
CA PHE A 248 21.06 1.80 6.13
C PHE A 248 22.05 0.85 6.82
N GLU A 249 23.16 1.35 7.27
CA GLU A 249 24.13 0.61 8.06
C GLU A 249 23.51 0.14 9.38
N ASP A 250 22.74 1.01 10.04
CA ASP A 250 21.97 0.70 11.24
C ASP A 250 20.47 1.03 11.03
N GLU A 251 19.72 0.06 10.52
CA GLU A 251 18.25 0.19 10.35
C GLU A 251 17.53 0.35 11.69
N SER A 252 18.06 -0.20 12.78
CA SER A 252 17.43 -0.13 14.10
C SER A 252 17.49 1.29 14.66
N ARG A 253 18.58 2.01 14.43
CA ARG A 253 18.73 3.42 14.82
C ARG A 253 17.75 4.31 14.09
N ILE A 254 17.62 4.13 12.76
CA ILE A 254 16.64 4.85 11.93
C ILE A 254 15.21 4.54 12.38
N PHE A 255 14.89 3.27 12.61
CA PHE A 255 13.59 2.86 13.13
C PHE A 255 13.23 3.58 14.44
N LYS A 256 14.15 3.59 15.42
CA LYS A 256 13.93 4.23 16.73
C LYS A 256 13.75 5.74 16.59
N ALA A 257 14.57 6.40 15.76
CA ALA A 257 14.49 7.83 15.52
C ALA A 257 13.14 8.22 14.90
N VAL A 258 12.72 7.52 13.84
CA VAL A 258 11.43 7.74 13.17
C VAL A 258 10.26 7.45 14.12
N TYR A 259 10.29 6.32 14.82
CA TYR A 259 9.25 5.96 15.79
C TYR A 259 9.06 7.05 16.85
N LYS A 260 10.16 7.52 17.45
CA LYS A 260 10.14 8.57 18.49
C LYS A 260 9.63 9.89 17.92
N ALA A 261 10.16 10.33 16.78
CA ALA A 261 9.77 11.57 16.14
C ALA A 261 8.26 11.62 15.82
N VAL A 262 7.73 10.54 15.23
CA VAL A 262 6.31 10.43 14.88
C VAL A 262 5.45 10.37 16.14
N LEU A 263 5.84 9.57 17.14
CA LEU A 263 5.10 9.43 18.38
C LEU A 263 5.00 10.76 19.13
N ASP A 264 6.09 11.53 19.19
CA ASP A 264 6.12 12.84 19.85
C ASP A 264 5.26 13.89 19.10
N ALA A 265 5.19 13.81 17.75
CA ALA A 265 4.35 14.68 16.94
C ALA A 265 2.85 14.42 17.12
N VAL A 266 2.44 13.14 17.27
CA VAL A 266 1.00 12.78 17.34
C VAL A 266 0.45 12.76 18.77
N ARG A 267 1.30 12.81 19.80
CA ARG A 267 0.85 12.89 21.20
C ARG A 267 0.14 14.22 21.47
N PRO A 268 -1.02 14.22 22.14
CA PRO A 268 -1.69 15.47 22.55
C PRO A 268 -0.77 16.27 23.47
N LYS A 269 -0.50 17.53 23.10
CA LYS A 269 0.22 18.46 23.96
C LYS A 269 -0.61 18.71 25.21
N GLY A 270 -0.30 18.04 26.32
CA GLY A 270 -1.02 18.16 27.60
C GLY A 270 -1.08 16.87 28.44
N GLN A 271 -0.76 15.71 27.87
CA GLN A 271 -0.74 14.44 28.62
C GLN A 271 0.67 13.86 28.84
N ALA A 272 1.70 14.59 28.47
CA ALA A 272 3.09 14.13 28.63
C ALA A 272 3.48 13.82 30.09
N GLY A 273 2.79 14.38 31.09
CA GLY A 273 3.06 14.11 32.50
C GLY A 273 2.38 12.87 33.08
N GLN A 274 1.24 12.46 32.53
CA GLN A 274 0.47 11.33 33.10
C GLN A 274 0.84 9.96 32.47
N LEU A 275 1.13 9.92 31.17
CA LEU A 275 1.53 8.69 30.50
C LEU A 275 2.99 8.28 30.79
N GLY A 276 3.87 9.25 31.06
CA GLY A 276 5.22 8.95 31.55
C GLY A 276 5.21 8.29 32.93
N GLN A 277 4.25 8.64 33.78
CA GLN A 277 4.05 7.99 35.08
C GLN A 277 3.40 6.60 34.93
N LEU A 278 2.52 6.39 33.95
CA LEU A 278 1.92 5.09 33.64
C LEU A 278 2.91 4.14 32.98
N ALA A 279 3.80 4.63 32.11
CA ALA A 279 4.88 3.83 31.52
C ALA A 279 5.93 3.42 32.58
N ALA A 280 6.31 4.35 33.46
CA ALA A 280 7.20 4.05 34.59
C ALA A 280 6.54 3.09 35.61
N GLN A 281 5.21 3.15 35.77
CA GLN A 281 4.47 2.17 36.58
C GLN A 281 4.37 0.80 35.90
N ALA A 282 4.24 0.75 34.58
CA ALA A 282 4.24 -0.51 33.82
C ALA A 282 5.60 -1.22 33.90
N ASP A 283 6.70 -0.49 33.78
CA ASP A 283 8.05 -1.03 33.98
C ASP A 283 8.28 -1.53 35.43
N HIS A 284 7.72 -0.82 36.42
CA HIS A 284 7.76 -1.25 37.81
C HIS A 284 6.91 -2.49 38.08
N VAL A 285 5.75 -2.62 37.42
CA VAL A 285 4.89 -3.82 37.50
C VAL A 285 5.57 -5.01 36.82
N GLN A 286 6.22 -4.79 35.68
CA GLN A 286 6.94 -5.85 34.99
C GLN A 286 8.13 -6.38 35.80
N GLN A 287 8.91 -5.52 36.44
CA GLN A 287 9.98 -5.91 37.37
C GLN A 287 9.48 -6.61 38.64
N HIS A 288 8.28 -6.25 39.13
CA HIS A 288 7.67 -6.94 40.27
C HIS A 288 7.07 -8.30 39.89
N VAL A 289 6.53 -8.45 38.67
CA VAL A 289 6.04 -9.73 38.14
C VAL A 289 7.22 -10.69 37.89
N GLU A 290 8.33 -10.21 37.34
CA GLU A 290 9.55 -11.05 37.16
C GLU A 290 10.16 -11.48 38.49
N LYS A 291 10.19 -10.60 39.51
CA LYS A 291 10.62 -10.98 40.86
C LYS A 291 9.65 -11.96 41.53
N GLY A 292 8.34 -11.77 41.39
CA GLY A 292 7.33 -12.69 41.94
C GLY A 292 7.34 -14.08 41.28
N LEU A 293 7.70 -14.16 40.00
CA LEU A 293 7.84 -15.42 39.27
C LEU A 293 9.15 -16.19 39.66
N GLN A 294 10.19 -15.50 40.12
CA GLN A 294 11.38 -16.13 40.64
C GLN A 294 11.23 -16.70 42.06
N GLU A 295 10.28 -16.19 42.85
CA GLU A 295 9.98 -16.68 44.21
C GLU A 295 8.97 -17.83 44.28
N LEU A 296 8.25 -18.11 43.17
CA LEU A 296 7.33 -19.25 43.06
C LEU A 296 8.05 -20.48 42.46
N ASN A 297 8.92 -21.07 43.27
CA ASN A 297 9.61 -22.30 42.92
C ASN A 297 8.68 -23.51 43.16
N PHE A 298 7.74 -23.76 42.25
CA PHE A 298 7.01 -25.03 42.22
C PHE A 298 7.86 -26.07 41.51
N GLY A 299 8.45 -26.97 42.29
CA GLY A 299 9.12 -28.16 41.80
C GLY A 299 8.17 -28.99 40.93
N GLN A 300 8.36 -28.90 39.63
CA GLN A 300 7.74 -29.81 38.68
C GLN A 300 8.73 -30.91 38.30
N PRO A 301 8.28 -32.16 38.20
CA PRO A 301 9.16 -33.24 37.75
C PRO A 301 9.49 -33.04 36.28
N VAL A 302 10.79 -32.93 36.00
CA VAL A 302 11.33 -32.82 34.65
C VAL A 302 11.11 -34.14 33.93
N MET A 303 10.17 -34.20 33.00
CA MET A 303 10.13 -35.29 32.02
C MET A 303 11.20 -35.02 30.97
N ASN A 304 12.26 -35.81 31.01
CA ASN A 304 13.32 -35.85 30.01
C ASN A 304 12.76 -36.48 28.72
N PHE A 305 12.63 -35.68 27.67
CA PHE A 305 12.52 -36.18 26.30
C PHE A 305 13.94 -36.27 25.71
N PRO A 306 14.35 -37.40 25.10
CA PRO A 306 15.65 -37.49 24.47
C PRO A 306 15.71 -36.61 23.23
N LEU A 307 16.64 -35.67 23.22
CA LEU A 307 17.03 -34.89 22.05
C LEU A 307 17.64 -35.81 21.00
N ARG A 308 17.05 -35.84 19.83
CA ARG A 308 17.57 -36.53 18.64
C ARG A 308 18.68 -35.66 18.05
N GLU A 309 19.90 -36.23 18.01
CA GLU A 309 21.10 -35.58 17.45
C GLU A 309 20.88 -35.17 15.99
N GLU A 310 21.16 -33.91 15.67
CA GLU A 310 21.23 -33.38 14.31
C GLU A 310 22.52 -33.90 13.64
N LYS A 311 22.38 -34.45 12.44
CA LYS A 311 23.49 -34.77 11.54
C LYS A 311 23.96 -33.52 10.80
N PRO A 312 25.28 -33.37 10.53
CA PRO A 312 25.85 -32.14 9.98
C PRO A 312 25.52 -31.93 8.52
N ALA A 313 25.43 -30.64 8.17
CA ALA A 313 25.16 -30.10 6.85
C ALA A 313 26.17 -30.59 5.80
N MET A 314 25.66 -31.05 4.68
CA MET A 314 26.44 -31.34 3.46
C MET A 314 26.68 -30.05 2.66
N THR A 315 27.94 -29.82 2.38
CA THR A 315 28.46 -28.79 1.47
C THR A 315 28.06 -29.07 0.02
N TRP A 316 27.58 -28.03 -0.68
CA TRP A 316 27.33 -28.07 -2.13
C TRP A 316 28.64 -27.89 -2.89
N GLN A 317 28.97 -28.86 -3.75
CA GLN A 317 29.95 -28.69 -4.83
C GLN A 317 29.20 -28.50 -6.14
N GLU A 318 29.65 -27.50 -6.90
CA GLU A 318 29.25 -27.24 -8.27
C GLU A 318 29.63 -28.42 -9.19
N GLY A 319 28.69 -28.81 -10.02
CA GLY A 319 28.91 -29.79 -11.08
C GLY A 319 27.88 -29.63 -12.19
N THR A 320 28.34 -28.99 -13.26
CA THR A 320 27.64 -28.95 -14.56
C THR A 320 27.48 -30.34 -15.16
N THR A 321 26.30 -30.72 -15.64
CA THR A 321 26.01 -31.22 -17.01
C THR A 321 24.64 -31.87 -17.17
N ALA A 322 23.95 -31.46 -18.27
CA ALA A 322 23.09 -32.19 -19.20
C ALA A 322 21.79 -32.89 -18.76
N LEU A 323 20.71 -32.29 -19.24
CA LEU A 323 19.52 -32.88 -19.89
C LEU A 323 19.16 -34.35 -19.56
N ALA A 324 18.08 -34.54 -18.80
CA ALA A 324 17.08 -35.57 -19.08
C ALA A 324 15.73 -35.12 -18.50
N GLN A 325 14.73 -35.10 -19.37
CA GLN A 325 13.31 -34.93 -19.03
C GLN A 325 12.90 -36.10 -18.13
N ASP A 326 12.39 -35.83 -16.95
CA ASP A 326 11.40 -36.72 -16.37
C ASP A 326 10.35 -35.93 -15.57
N LYS A 327 9.10 -36.28 -15.88
CA LYS A 327 7.87 -35.75 -15.36
C LYS A 327 7.69 -36.20 -13.91
N SER A 328 7.62 -35.32 -12.97
CA SER A 328 6.70 -35.38 -11.81
C SER A 328 6.93 -34.27 -10.81
N VAL A 329 6.57 -33.04 -11.17
CA VAL A 329 6.21 -32.06 -10.16
C VAL A 329 4.71 -32.21 -9.96
N LYS A 330 4.31 -33.01 -9.01
CA LYS A 330 2.94 -32.98 -8.48
C LYS A 330 2.76 -31.63 -7.81
N SER A 331 2.08 -30.75 -8.51
CA SER A 331 1.47 -29.56 -7.96
C SER A 331 0.65 -29.95 -6.72
N VAL A 332 0.79 -29.19 -5.66
CA VAL A 332 -0.12 -29.19 -4.50
C VAL A 332 -1.44 -28.55 -4.97
N GLN A 333 -2.14 -29.25 -5.84
CA GLN A 333 -3.40 -28.80 -6.45
C GLN A 333 -4.40 -29.96 -6.59
N SER A 334 -4.34 -30.93 -5.69
CA SER A 334 -5.27 -32.05 -5.69
C SER A 334 -5.66 -32.45 -4.26
N VAL A 335 -6.32 -31.54 -3.55
CA VAL A 335 -7.24 -31.86 -2.45
C VAL A 335 -8.45 -30.92 -2.59
N VAL A 336 -9.01 -30.86 -3.79
CA VAL A 336 -10.33 -30.25 -4.04
C VAL A 336 -10.99 -31.14 -5.12
N ASP A 337 -11.16 -32.39 -4.80
CA ASP A 337 -12.03 -33.29 -5.57
C ASP A 337 -12.68 -34.30 -4.63
N GLU A 338 -13.58 -33.77 -3.85
CA GLU A 338 -14.86 -34.33 -3.41
C GLU A 338 -15.64 -33.14 -2.92
N GLU A 339 -16.73 -32.77 -3.61
CA GLU A 339 -17.76 -31.84 -3.10
C GLU A 339 -18.33 -32.46 -1.83
N GLU A 340 -17.68 -32.24 -0.69
CA GLU A 340 -18.23 -32.54 0.61
C GLU A 340 -19.41 -31.57 0.86
N LYS A 341 -20.59 -32.01 0.44
CA LYS A 341 -21.82 -31.26 0.75
C LYS A 341 -21.94 -31.14 2.27
N LEU A 342 -22.29 -29.94 2.72
CA LEU A 342 -22.69 -29.75 4.11
C LEU A 342 -23.82 -30.74 4.48
N PRO A 343 -23.93 -31.13 5.76
CA PRO A 343 -24.90 -32.11 6.18
C PRO A 343 -26.32 -31.67 5.80
N THR A 344 -27.06 -32.54 5.12
CA THR A 344 -28.46 -32.30 4.71
C THR A 344 -29.40 -31.99 5.89
N ALA A 345 -29.02 -32.37 7.10
CA ALA A 345 -29.79 -32.10 8.33
C ALA A 345 -29.49 -30.74 8.98
N GLY A 346 -28.50 -30.00 8.46
CA GLY A 346 -28.04 -28.73 9.01
C GLY A 346 -27.14 -28.88 10.25
N MET A 347 -26.36 -27.88 10.52
CA MET A 347 -25.50 -27.77 11.71
C MET A 347 -26.33 -27.22 12.88
N ILE A 348 -26.27 -27.88 14.03
CA ILE A 348 -26.93 -27.44 15.25
C ILE A 348 -25.90 -26.71 16.12
N PRO A 349 -26.11 -25.43 16.47
CA PRO A 349 -25.16 -24.71 17.31
C PRO A 349 -25.19 -25.26 18.74
N ILE A 350 -23.99 -25.49 19.31
CA ILE A 350 -23.80 -25.89 20.71
C ILE A 350 -23.53 -24.64 21.56
N GLY A 351 -22.76 -23.69 21.04
CA GLY A 351 -22.40 -22.47 21.74
C GLY A 351 -21.37 -21.64 20.97
N GLN A 352 -20.92 -20.57 21.61
CA GLN A 352 -19.94 -19.64 21.07
C GLN A 352 -18.72 -19.60 21.99
N VAL A 353 -17.52 -19.55 21.39
CA VAL A 353 -16.23 -19.44 22.08
C VAL A 353 -15.56 -18.14 21.67
N ASP A 354 -15.07 -17.39 22.67
CA ASP A 354 -14.36 -16.12 22.51
C ASP A 354 -15.19 -15.07 21.72
N ASP A 355 -16.52 -15.15 21.82
CA ASP A 355 -17.46 -14.32 21.07
C ASP A 355 -17.10 -14.20 19.55
N THR A 356 -16.42 -15.20 19.02
CA THR A 356 -15.84 -15.22 17.65
C THR A 356 -16.14 -16.51 16.91
N TYR A 357 -16.08 -17.66 17.59
CA TYR A 357 -16.24 -18.97 16.97
C TYR A 357 -17.52 -19.66 17.44
N ILE A 358 -18.34 -20.11 16.49
CA ILE A 358 -19.53 -20.93 16.77
C ILE A 358 -19.09 -22.39 16.76
N ILE A 359 -19.41 -23.11 17.83
CA ILE A 359 -19.26 -24.56 17.91
C ILE A 359 -20.62 -25.18 17.52
N ALA A 360 -20.59 -26.07 16.53
CA ALA A 360 -21.79 -26.73 16.02
C ALA A 360 -21.53 -28.23 15.80
N GLN A 361 -22.59 -29.01 15.70
CA GLN A 361 -22.56 -30.45 15.40
C GLN A 361 -23.67 -30.83 14.42
N ASP A 362 -23.51 -31.97 13.73
CA ASP A 362 -24.52 -32.58 12.85
C ASP A 362 -24.90 -34.02 13.26
N GLY A 363 -24.50 -34.47 14.43
CA GLY A 363 -24.66 -35.84 14.93
C GLY A 363 -23.39 -36.69 14.81
N ASP A 364 -22.63 -36.57 13.74
CA ASP A 364 -21.43 -37.38 13.47
C ASP A 364 -20.11 -36.58 13.49
N SER A 365 -20.19 -35.26 13.41
CA SER A 365 -19.01 -34.38 13.30
C SER A 365 -19.17 -33.13 14.17
N LEU A 366 -18.02 -32.61 14.59
CA LEU A 366 -17.92 -31.32 15.27
C LEU A 366 -17.46 -30.26 14.25
N TYR A 367 -18.11 -29.11 14.27
CA TYR A 367 -17.77 -27.96 13.43
C TYR A 367 -17.33 -26.78 14.28
N ILE A 368 -16.27 -26.11 13.85
CA ILE A 368 -15.87 -24.81 14.36
C ILE A 368 -16.05 -23.82 13.21
N VAL A 369 -16.93 -22.84 13.40
CA VAL A 369 -17.30 -21.86 12.39
C VAL A 369 -16.85 -20.47 12.83
N ASP A 370 -16.05 -19.80 12.01
CA ASP A 370 -15.71 -18.39 12.22
C ASP A 370 -16.93 -17.54 11.85
N GLN A 371 -17.57 -16.91 12.86
CA GLN A 371 -18.82 -16.14 12.66
C GLN A 371 -18.65 -14.97 11.70
N HIS A 372 -17.47 -14.31 11.69
CA HIS A 372 -17.19 -13.19 10.81
C HIS A 372 -17.04 -13.68 9.36
N ALA A 373 -16.17 -14.65 9.13
CA ALA A 373 -15.95 -15.23 7.80
C ALA A 373 -17.21 -15.88 7.21
N ALA A 374 -18.01 -16.53 8.06
CA ALA A 374 -19.30 -17.11 7.67
C ALA A 374 -20.30 -16.02 7.23
N HIS A 375 -20.43 -14.96 8.00
CA HIS A 375 -21.33 -13.86 7.65
C HIS A 375 -20.86 -13.06 6.43
N GLU A 376 -19.53 -12.88 6.24
CA GLU A 376 -18.98 -12.33 5.01
C GLU A 376 -19.43 -13.14 3.78
N ARG A 377 -19.38 -14.48 3.86
CA ARG A 377 -19.80 -15.35 2.75
C ARG A 377 -21.29 -15.23 2.47
N VAL A 378 -22.11 -15.29 3.49
CA VAL A 378 -23.58 -15.14 3.38
C VAL A 378 -23.96 -13.81 2.71
N LEU A 379 -23.37 -12.72 3.18
CA LEU A 379 -23.63 -11.39 2.61
C LEU A 379 -23.13 -11.25 1.18
N PHE A 380 -21.94 -11.78 0.88
CA PHE A 380 -21.38 -11.75 -0.46
C PHE A 380 -22.29 -12.48 -1.46
N ASP A 381 -22.74 -13.68 -1.15
CA ASP A 381 -23.62 -14.45 -2.02
C ASP A 381 -25.00 -13.77 -2.17
N ARG A 382 -25.53 -13.17 -1.10
CA ARG A 382 -26.76 -12.36 -1.13
C ARG A 382 -26.62 -11.15 -2.06
N PHE A 383 -25.55 -10.38 -1.93
CA PHE A 383 -25.28 -9.21 -2.79
C PHE A 383 -25.01 -9.62 -4.24
N SER A 384 -24.31 -10.73 -4.45
CA SER A 384 -24.04 -11.25 -5.79
C SER A 384 -25.29 -11.70 -6.52
N ALA A 385 -26.29 -12.22 -5.81
CA ALA A 385 -27.58 -12.62 -6.35
C ALA A 385 -28.47 -11.42 -6.75
N GLN A 386 -28.24 -10.23 -6.19
CA GLN A 386 -28.92 -8.99 -6.55
C GLN A 386 -28.27 -8.41 -7.83
N ALA A 387 -28.77 -8.83 -9.00
CA ALA A 387 -28.04 -8.79 -10.27
C ALA A 387 -27.65 -7.40 -10.80
N GLU A 388 -28.36 -6.28 -10.52
CA GLU A 388 -28.10 -4.99 -11.17
C GLU A 388 -27.96 -3.79 -10.25
N HIS A 389 -28.59 -3.77 -9.07
CA HIS A 389 -28.54 -2.61 -8.17
C HIS A 389 -28.54 -3.03 -6.70
N ILE A 390 -27.51 -2.63 -5.96
CA ILE A 390 -27.49 -2.81 -4.52
C ILE A 390 -28.38 -1.73 -3.88
N PRO A 391 -29.32 -2.05 -3.00
CA PRO A 391 -30.13 -1.06 -2.30
C PRO A 391 -29.23 -0.03 -1.61
N SER A 392 -29.51 1.25 -1.82
CA SER A 392 -28.82 2.35 -1.15
C SER A 392 -29.70 2.99 -0.07
N GLN A 393 -29.02 3.63 0.90
CA GLN A 393 -29.64 4.52 1.85
C GLN A 393 -29.08 5.93 1.71
N GLN A 394 -29.95 6.93 1.77
CA GLN A 394 -29.53 8.33 1.76
C GLN A 394 -28.91 8.74 3.09
N LEU A 395 -27.82 9.46 3.03
CA LEU A 395 -27.20 10.09 4.20
C LEU A 395 -28.00 11.34 4.58
N LEU A 396 -28.43 11.44 5.84
CA LEU A 396 -29.11 12.65 6.37
C LEU A 396 -28.23 13.90 6.23
N VAL A 397 -26.92 13.73 6.39
CA VAL A 397 -25.92 14.78 6.16
C VAL A 397 -24.98 14.28 5.10
N HIS A 398 -24.96 14.97 3.97
CA HIS A 398 -24.06 14.64 2.88
C HIS A 398 -22.61 14.90 3.31
N LEU A 399 -21.72 13.99 2.99
CA LEU A 399 -20.29 14.11 3.32
C LEU A 399 -19.55 14.69 2.12
N ILE A 400 -18.81 15.78 2.34
CA ILE A 400 -17.87 16.30 1.34
C ILE A 400 -16.53 15.65 1.62
N LEU A 401 -16.06 14.83 0.67
CA LEU A 401 -14.84 14.04 0.80
C LEU A 401 -13.79 14.57 -0.16
N ASP A 402 -12.59 14.80 0.36
CA ASP A 402 -11.41 15.13 -0.44
C ASP A 402 -10.68 13.83 -0.82
N PHE A 403 -10.37 13.69 -2.09
CA PHE A 403 -9.63 12.56 -2.64
C PHE A 403 -8.31 13.03 -3.26
N SER A 404 -7.36 12.11 -3.42
CA SER A 404 -6.19 12.38 -4.27
C SER A 404 -6.63 12.53 -5.73
N THR A 405 -5.79 13.15 -6.55
CA THR A 405 -6.06 13.26 -8.00
C THR A 405 -6.26 11.89 -8.63
N HIS A 406 -5.55 10.87 -8.14
CA HIS A 406 -5.67 9.49 -8.62
C HIS A 406 -7.01 8.86 -8.22
N GLU A 407 -7.39 8.94 -6.94
CA GLU A 407 -8.69 8.44 -6.46
C GLU A 407 -9.85 9.16 -7.16
N SER A 408 -9.75 10.49 -7.36
CA SER A 408 -10.75 11.28 -8.10
C SER A 408 -10.94 10.79 -9.52
N GLN A 409 -9.84 10.46 -10.21
CA GLN A 409 -9.89 9.90 -11.54
C GLN A 409 -10.55 8.52 -11.56
N ILE A 410 -10.24 7.65 -10.59
CA ILE A 410 -10.90 6.34 -10.44
C ILE A 410 -12.40 6.52 -10.22
N ILE A 411 -12.81 7.47 -9.38
CA ILE A 411 -14.23 7.75 -9.12
C ILE A 411 -14.90 8.24 -10.41
N GLU A 412 -14.34 9.25 -11.10
CA GLU A 412 -14.91 9.81 -12.34
C GLU A 412 -15.12 8.76 -13.43
N GLU A 413 -14.18 7.81 -13.56
CA GLU A 413 -14.24 6.73 -14.56
C GLU A 413 -15.23 5.63 -14.21
N ASN A 414 -15.62 5.50 -12.94
CA ASN A 414 -16.43 4.41 -12.44
C ASN A 414 -17.71 4.88 -11.72
N LEU A 415 -18.18 6.12 -11.97
CA LEU A 415 -19.38 6.68 -11.32
C LEU A 415 -20.62 5.81 -11.50
N GLU A 416 -20.86 5.31 -12.72
CA GLU A 416 -22.00 4.43 -13.01
C GLU A 416 -21.91 3.10 -12.26
N LEU A 417 -20.71 2.51 -12.20
CA LEU A 417 -20.46 1.29 -11.44
C LEU A 417 -20.69 1.51 -9.94
N LEU A 418 -20.13 2.59 -9.39
CA LEU A 418 -20.29 2.95 -7.98
C LEU A 418 -21.77 3.23 -7.64
N ALA A 419 -22.52 3.88 -8.54
CA ALA A 419 -23.96 4.08 -8.38
C ALA A 419 -24.72 2.75 -8.36
N GLY A 420 -24.40 1.82 -9.27
CA GLY A 420 -24.95 0.46 -9.27
C GLY A 420 -24.63 -0.33 -8.01
N LEU A 421 -23.54 0.01 -7.32
CA LEU A 421 -23.12 -0.59 -6.04
C LEU A 421 -23.67 0.15 -4.80
N GLY A 422 -24.58 1.11 -5.01
CA GLY A 422 -25.28 1.85 -3.97
C GLY A 422 -24.57 3.09 -3.44
N PHE A 423 -23.53 3.61 -4.15
CA PHE A 423 -22.87 4.86 -3.79
C PHE A 423 -23.38 6.03 -4.64
N GLY A 424 -24.02 7.00 -4.01
CA GLY A 424 -24.38 8.28 -4.65
C GLY A 424 -23.26 9.29 -4.49
N LEU A 425 -22.44 9.48 -5.53
CA LEU A 425 -21.31 10.42 -5.55
C LEU A 425 -21.54 11.50 -6.59
N GLU A 426 -21.40 12.77 -6.19
CA GLU A 426 -21.44 13.93 -7.09
C GLU A 426 -20.16 14.76 -6.98
N PRO A 427 -19.55 15.22 -8.09
CA PRO A 427 -18.45 16.16 -8.05
C PRO A 427 -18.85 17.46 -7.33
N SER A 428 -18.05 17.92 -6.39
CA SER A 428 -18.32 19.14 -5.60
C SER A 428 -17.20 20.19 -5.72
N GLY A 429 -16.07 19.83 -6.32
CA GLY A 429 -14.92 20.71 -6.52
C GLY A 429 -13.74 19.95 -7.11
N PRO A 430 -12.58 20.58 -7.28
CA PRO A 430 -11.37 19.89 -7.71
C PRO A 430 -10.98 18.80 -6.68
N ASN A 431 -10.98 17.55 -7.12
CA ASN A 431 -10.72 16.38 -6.28
C ASN A 431 -11.66 16.22 -5.08
N GLN A 432 -12.83 16.85 -5.11
CA GLN A 432 -13.88 16.76 -4.09
C GLN A 432 -15.14 16.11 -4.63
N PHE A 433 -15.68 15.17 -3.85
CA PHE A 433 -16.97 14.56 -4.15
C PHE A 433 -17.90 14.65 -2.94
N ARG A 434 -19.17 14.85 -3.23
CA ARG A 434 -20.25 14.79 -2.27
C ARG A 434 -20.81 13.36 -2.25
N LEU A 435 -20.67 12.67 -1.13
CA LEU A 435 -21.26 11.36 -0.89
C LEU A 435 -22.66 11.57 -0.30
N MET A 436 -23.69 11.15 -1.04
CA MET A 436 -25.10 11.32 -0.69
C MET A 436 -25.75 10.01 -0.29
N GLU A 437 -25.33 8.91 -0.92
CA GLU A 437 -25.89 7.57 -0.68
C GLU A 437 -24.78 6.55 -0.45
N VAL A 438 -25.07 5.56 0.38
CA VAL A 438 -24.23 4.38 0.63
C VAL A 438 -25.08 3.13 0.60
N PRO A 439 -24.51 1.93 0.37
CA PRO A 439 -25.25 0.67 0.48
C PRO A 439 -26.04 0.58 1.79
N ALA A 440 -27.27 0.08 1.72
CA ALA A 440 -28.20 0.07 2.85
C ALA A 440 -27.70 -0.70 4.08
N ASP A 441 -26.85 -1.71 3.85
CA ASP A 441 -26.27 -2.55 4.91
C ASP A 441 -25.02 -1.92 5.57
N VAL A 442 -24.58 -0.74 5.12
CA VAL A 442 -23.42 -0.02 5.66
C VAL A 442 -23.88 1.06 6.63
N PRO A 443 -23.41 1.06 7.89
CA PRO A 443 -23.71 2.13 8.82
C PRO A 443 -23.26 3.49 8.30
N SER A 444 -24.13 4.52 8.33
CA SER A 444 -23.82 5.87 7.84
C SER A 444 -22.60 6.49 8.55
N SER A 445 -22.32 6.11 9.79
CA SER A 445 -21.11 6.54 10.53
C SER A 445 -19.80 5.99 9.96
N GLN A 446 -19.85 4.96 9.11
CA GLN A 446 -18.68 4.34 8.47
C GLN A 446 -18.61 4.65 6.96
N ALA A 447 -19.46 5.51 6.45
CA ALA A 447 -19.60 5.80 5.02
C ALA A 447 -18.30 6.29 4.37
N GLU A 448 -17.56 7.20 5.03
CA GLU A 448 -16.27 7.68 4.52
C GLU A 448 -15.20 6.60 4.49
N GLU A 449 -15.05 5.85 5.58
CA GLU A 449 -14.07 4.75 5.66
C GLU A 449 -14.36 3.71 4.58
N PHE A 450 -15.64 3.40 4.39
CA PHE A 450 -16.07 2.39 3.45
C PHE A 450 -15.78 2.76 1.99
N ILE A 451 -16.12 3.97 1.53
CA ILE A 451 -15.81 4.37 0.15
C ILE A 451 -14.29 4.41 -0.10
N ARG A 452 -13.48 4.77 0.89
CA ARG A 452 -12.02 4.75 0.76
C ARG A 452 -11.46 3.33 0.62
N GLU A 453 -12.02 2.35 1.32
CA GLU A 453 -11.61 0.95 1.17
C GLU A 453 -12.03 0.36 -0.17
N VAL A 454 -13.23 0.72 -0.66
CA VAL A 454 -13.66 0.35 -2.00
C VAL A 454 -12.67 0.87 -3.05
N LEU A 455 -12.27 2.14 -2.96
CA LEU A 455 -11.29 2.72 -3.88
C LEU A 455 -9.93 2.04 -3.78
N ALA A 456 -9.47 1.71 -2.57
CA ALA A 456 -8.22 0.96 -2.37
C ALA A 456 -8.27 -0.42 -3.04
N SER A 457 -9.39 -1.13 -2.92
CA SER A 457 -9.59 -2.43 -3.59
C SER A 457 -9.59 -2.28 -5.12
N MET A 458 -10.14 -1.17 -5.64
CA MET A 458 -10.10 -0.85 -7.06
C MET A 458 -8.67 -0.55 -7.57
N GLU A 459 -7.84 0.07 -6.75
CA GLU A 459 -6.43 0.35 -7.07
C GLU A 459 -5.56 -0.91 -7.15
N GLU A 460 -5.81 -1.91 -6.29
CA GLU A 460 -5.02 -3.15 -6.23
C GLU A 460 -5.23 -4.05 -7.46
N LEU A 461 -6.35 -3.93 -8.13
CA LEU A 461 -6.70 -4.74 -9.28
C LEU A 461 -5.97 -4.26 -10.56
N HIS A 462 -5.10 -5.12 -11.10
CA HIS A 462 -4.37 -4.84 -12.33
C HIS A 462 -5.24 -5.13 -13.58
N ARG A 463 -5.84 -4.11 -14.19
CA ARG A 463 -6.76 -4.20 -15.34
C ARG A 463 -8.01 -5.04 -15.05
N PRO A 464 -8.79 -4.69 -14.04
CA PRO A 464 -9.99 -5.45 -13.73
C PRO A 464 -11.01 -5.33 -14.88
N THR A 465 -11.67 -6.43 -15.15
CA THR A 465 -12.93 -6.38 -15.89
C THR A 465 -14.00 -5.75 -14.99
N ALA A 466 -15.08 -5.22 -15.58
CA ALA A 466 -16.20 -4.70 -14.79
C ALA A 466 -16.75 -5.74 -13.81
N ALA A 467 -16.71 -7.03 -14.17
CA ALA A 467 -17.12 -8.14 -13.31
C ALA A 467 -16.18 -8.33 -12.10
N GLU A 468 -14.87 -8.32 -12.32
CA GLU A 468 -13.87 -8.45 -11.24
C GLU A 468 -13.92 -7.26 -10.28
N LEU A 469 -14.08 -6.05 -10.84
CA LEU A 469 -14.23 -4.83 -10.06
C LEU A 469 -15.48 -4.90 -9.18
N ARG A 470 -16.61 -5.34 -9.76
CA ARG A 470 -17.84 -5.56 -9.03
C ARG A 470 -17.67 -6.59 -7.91
N GLN A 471 -17.02 -7.72 -8.18
CA GLN A 471 -16.76 -8.75 -7.17
C GLN A 471 -15.90 -8.23 -6.02
N ALA A 472 -14.85 -7.46 -6.30
CA ALA A 472 -14.00 -6.87 -5.27
C ALA A 472 -14.78 -5.89 -4.37
N VAL A 473 -15.63 -5.05 -4.97
CA VAL A 473 -16.47 -4.13 -4.21
C VAL A 473 -17.51 -4.88 -3.39
N LEU A 474 -18.15 -5.91 -3.95
CA LEU A 474 -19.08 -6.75 -3.22
C LEU A 474 -18.41 -7.46 -2.03
N ALA A 475 -17.19 -7.97 -2.21
CA ALA A 475 -16.41 -8.58 -1.13
C ALA A 475 -16.12 -7.58 -0.01
N THR A 476 -15.69 -6.36 -0.37
CA THR A 476 -15.44 -5.29 0.61
C THR A 476 -16.72 -4.88 1.34
N THR A 477 -17.83 -4.78 0.61
CA THR A 477 -19.16 -4.48 1.18
C THR A 477 -19.58 -5.55 2.17
N ALA A 478 -19.47 -6.82 1.79
CA ALA A 478 -19.82 -7.96 2.65
C ALA A 478 -18.95 -7.98 3.93
N CYS A 479 -17.65 -7.71 3.81
CA CYS A 479 -16.73 -7.64 4.95
C CYS A 479 -17.12 -6.55 5.97
N LYS A 480 -17.51 -5.37 5.49
CA LYS A 480 -17.89 -4.24 6.36
C LYS A 480 -19.26 -4.43 7.01
N ALA A 481 -20.21 -5.00 6.30
CA ALA A 481 -21.54 -5.30 6.81
C ALA A 481 -21.56 -6.55 7.71
N ALA A 482 -20.52 -7.38 7.69
CA ALA A 482 -20.45 -8.61 8.47
C ALA A 482 -20.34 -8.34 9.98
N ILE A 483 -20.88 -9.29 10.75
CA ILE A 483 -20.78 -9.32 12.22
C ILE A 483 -19.30 -9.29 12.60
N LYS A 484 -18.91 -8.33 13.43
CA LYS A 484 -17.51 -8.20 13.87
C LYS A 484 -17.13 -9.30 14.87
N ALA A 485 -15.86 -9.69 14.87
CA ALA A 485 -15.30 -10.55 15.92
C ALA A 485 -15.51 -9.90 17.31
N GLY A 486 -15.83 -10.71 18.32
CA GLY A 486 -16.16 -10.23 19.66
C GLY A 486 -17.62 -9.82 19.86
N PHE A 487 -18.50 -10.05 18.86
CA PHE A 487 -19.93 -9.83 19.02
C PHE A 487 -20.64 -11.10 19.52
N LYS A 488 -21.29 -11.01 20.67
CA LYS A 488 -21.99 -12.14 21.27
C LYS A 488 -23.30 -12.42 20.55
N LEU A 489 -23.41 -13.60 19.96
CA LEU A 489 -24.62 -14.09 19.31
C LEU A 489 -25.50 -14.88 20.30
N ASN A 490 -26.81 -14.70 20.22
CA ASN A 490 -27.74 -15.62 20.89
C ASN A 490 -27.92 -16.90 20.04
N TYR A 491 -28.52 -17.94 20.65
CA TYR A 491 -28.72 -19.24 20.01
C TYR A 491 -29.45 -19.14 18.66
N ARG A 492 -30.50 -18.33 18.59
CA ARG A 492 -31.29 -18.13 17.37
C ARG A 492 -30.50 -17.45 16.26
N GLN A 493 -29.65 -16.49 16.60
CA GLN A 493 -28.77 -15.82 15.63
C GLN A 493 -27.70 -16.78 15.09
N MET A 494 -27.12 -17.62 15.93
CA MET A 494 -26.19 -18.66 15.48
C MET A 494 -26.87 -19.66 14.55
N GLU A 495 -28.09 -20.11 14.90
CA GLU A 495 -28.85 -21.03 14.06
C GLU A 495 -29.17 -20.46 12.68
N ILE A 496 -29.61 -19.19 12.60
CA ILE A 496 -29.90 -18.49 11.35
C ILE A 496 -28.61 -18.38 10.50
N LEU A 497 -27.51 -17.95 11.13
CA LEU A 497 -26.24 -17.79 10.41
C LEU A 497 -25.73 -19.12 9.82
N LEU A 498 -25.82 -20.21 10.58
CA LEU A 498 -25.43 -21.55 10.12
C LEU A 498 -26.33 -22.05 8.98
N GLN A 499 -27.63 -21.78 9.05
CA GLN A 499 -28.57 -22.11 7.99
C GLN A 499 -28.30 -21.31 6.71
N GLU A 500 -28.16 -19.99 6.82
CA GLU A 500 -27.83 -19.13 5.67
C GLU A 500 -26.48 -19.51 5.04
N LEU A 501 -25.46 -19.86 5.84
CA LEU A 501 -24.18 -20.33 5.35
C LEU A 501 -24.30 -21.64 4.57
N ASN A 502 -25.15 -22.56 5.05
CA ASN A 502 -25.41 -23.83 4.36
C ASN A 502 -26.05 -23.63 2.98
N ASP A 503 -26.82 -22.56 2.81
CA ASP A 503 -27.49 -22.23 1.54
C ASP A 503 -26.56 -21.50 0.56
N THR A 504 -25.33 -21.15 0.94
CA THR A 504 -24.36 -20.50 0.07
C THR A 504 -23.72 -21.48 -0.92
N ALA A 505 -23.27 -20.95 -2.07
CA ALA A 505 -22.62 -21.76 -3.10
C ALA A 505 -21.25 -22.33 -2.66
N MET A 506 -20.52 -21.60 -1.78
CA MET A 506 -19.17 -21.96 -1.31
C MET A 506 -19.03 -21.76 0.20
N PRO A 507 -19.67 -22.61 1.03
CA PRO A 507 -19.76 -22.39 2.47
C PRO A 507 -18.44 -22.52 3.22
N TYR A 508 -17.41 -23.15 2.63
CA TYR A 508 -16.13 -23.42 3.31
C TYR A 508 -15.11 -22.28 3.22
N THR A 509 -15.35 -21.27 2.39
CA THR A 509 -14.41 -20.16 2.20
C THR A 509 -15.14 -18.82 2.13
N CYS A 510 -14.61 -17.78 2.80
CA CYS A 510 -15.09 -16.41 2.62
C CYS A 510 -14.60 -15.81 1.30
N PRO A 511 -15.13 -14.66 0.84
CA PRO A 511 -14.71 -14.01 -0.40
C PRO A 511 -13.20 -13.69 -0.48
N HIS A 512 -12.54 -13.56 0.68
CA HIS A 512 -11.10 -13.29 0.79
C HIS A 512 -10.23 -14.57 0.87
N GLY A 513 -10.85 -15.77 0.69
CA GLY A 513 -10.14 -17.05 0.72
C GLY A 513 -9.84 -17.61 2.11
N ARG A 514 -10.38 -17.02 3.20
CA ARG A 514 -10.22 -17.57 4.55
C ARG A 514 -11.20 -18.71 4.76
N PRO A 515 -10.80 -19.78 5.48
CA PRO A 515 -11.73 -20.86 5.82
C PRO A 515 -12.83 -20.32 6.75
N THR A 516 -14.08 -20.66 6.45
CA THR A 516 -15.27 -20.32 7.26
C THR A 516 -15.59 -21.42 8.25
N ILE A 517 -15.33 -22.68 7.88
CA ILE A 517 -15.70 -23.88 8.64
C ILE A 517 -14.48 -24.80 8.74
N ILE A 518 -14.25 -25.31 9.95
CA ILE A 518 -13.33 -26.43 10.20
C ILE A 518 -14.18 -27.58 10.74
N LYS A 519 -14.08 -28.76 10.08
CA LYS A 519 -14.82 -29.98 10.45
C LYS A 519 -13.88 -30.98 11.12
N PHE A 520 -14.35 -31.63 12.15
CA PHE A 520 -13.70 -32.76 12.78
C PHE A 520 -14.67 -33.95 12.82
N SER A 521 -14.35 -35.02 12.11
CA SER A 521 -15.11 -36.26 12.18
C SER A 521 -14.92 -36.96 13.54
N SER A 522 -15.86 -37.83 13.91
CA SER A 522 -15.76 -38.64 15.14
C SER A 522 -14.47 -39.47 15.19
N ASP A 523 -14.01 -39.99 14.03
CA ASP A 523 -12.77 -40.76 13.93
C ASP A 523 -11.53 -39.90 14.13
N GLU A 524 -11.49 -38.68 13.61
CA GLU A 524 -10.40 -37.73 13.83
C GLU A 524 -10.31 -37.32 15.29
N LEU A 525 -11.46 -37.02 15.92
CA LEU A 525 -11.52 -36.74 17.34
C LEU A 525 -11.04 -37.94 18.18
N ALA A 526 -11.48 -39.15 17.85
CA ALA A 526 -11.02 -40.37 18.52
C ALA A 526 -9.51 -40.57 18.38
N LYS A 527 -8.93 -40.31 17.20
CA LYS A 527 -7.47 -40.32 16.97
C LYS A 527 -6.74 -39.27 17.81
N MET A 528 -7.24 -38.04 17.88
CA MET A 528 -6.67 -36.96 18.69
C MET A 528 -6.63 -37.33 20.17
N PHE A 529 -7.69 -37.97 20.68
CA PHE A 529 -7.76 -38.47 22.06
C PHE A 529 -7.10 -39.83 22.27
N LYS A 530 -6.38 -40.39 21.26
CA LYS A 530 -5.74 -41.72 21.31
C LYS A 530 -6.72 -42.86 21.68
N ARG A 531 -7.97 -42.76 21.24
CA ARG A 531 -9.00 -43.77 21.47
C ARG A 531 -9.15 -44.78 20.34
N THR A 532 -8.29 -44.73 19.32
CA THR A 532 -8.25 -45.69 18.21
C THR A 532 -7.29 -46.81 18.57
N GLY A 533 -7.83 -47.99 18.96
CA GLY A 533 -7.01 -49.19 19.27
C GLY A 533 -7.53 -50.08 20.39
N PHE A 534 -8.84 -50.29 20.46
CA PHE A 534 -9.41 -51.40 21.24
C PHE A 534 -10.24 -52.30 20.34
#